data_ed8b016af9c12fd8da2bb36577b3ed3c
#
_entry.id   ed8b016af9c12fd8da2bb36577b3ed3c
#
_cell.length_a   1.000
_cell.length_b   1.000
_cell.length_c   1.000
_cell.angle_alpha   90.00
_cell.angle_beta   90.00
_cell.angle_gamma   90.00
#
_symmetry.space_group_name_H-M   'P 1'
#
loop_
_entity.id
_entity.type
_entity.pdbx_description
1 polymer ?
#
loop_
_entity_poly.entity_id
_entity_poly.type
_entity_poly.pdbx_seq_one_letter_code
_entity_poly.pdbx_strand_id
1 'polypeptide(L)'
;MAKEISMIQRTEKGKVARQYFINCEKKLKEVKKLSPMELMELQFKALKEQKEKIAQVENRVDKLEEDMPLLQIDCKEIQALVRKKGIEALGGYRSIAYNDNSLRGKVYSDIQQQIRREFGVVRYEAIKRSQLEMAKEIIINYKAPLVLENEIKLLNDQE
;
A
#
# COMPACT_ATOMS: atom_id res chain seq x y z
N MET A 1 8.71 -54.60 2.28
CA MET A 1 7.61 -55.51 2.77
C MET A 1 6.45 -55.62 1.77
N ALA A 2 5.66 -54.58 1.38
CA ALA A 2 4.51 -54.78 0.46
C ALA A 2 4.87 -55.39 -0.91
N LYS A 3 6.00 -55.00 -1.49
CA LYS A 3 6.54 -55.54 -2.75
C LYS A 3 6.93 -57.01 -2.63
N GLU A 4 7.59 -57.40 -1.57
CA GLU A 4 8.04 -58.79 -1.31
C GLU A 4 6.84 -59.70 -1.11
N ILE A 5 5.82 -59.24 -0.36
CA ILE A 5 4.59 -60.00 -0.14
C ILE A 5 3.84 -60.20 -1.46
N SER A 6 3.76 -59.19 -2.33
CA SER A 6 3.08 -59.32 -3.62
C SER A 6 3.82 -60.22 -4.60
N MET A 7 5.14 -60.41 -4.46
CA MET A 7 5.93 -61.31 -5.28
C MET A 7 5.72 -62.78 -4.90
N ILE A 8 5.37 -63.06 -3.66
CA ILE A 8 5.17 -64.43 -3.14
C ILE A 8 3.74 -64.93 -3.35
N GLN A 9 2.75 -64.01 -3.36
CA GLN A 9 1.35 -64.39 -3.52
C GLN A 9 1.01 -64.86 -4.95
N ARG A 10 0.49 -66.08 -5.06
CA ARG A 10 0.06 -66.69 -6.34
C ARG A 10 -1.39 -66.38 -6.70
N THR A 11 -1.98 -65.33 -6.14
CA THR A 11 -3.34 -64.90 -6.45
C THR A 11 -3.38 -63.89 -7.60
N GLU A 12 -4.54 -63.72 -8.27
CA GLU A 12 -4.70 -62.75 -9.33
C GLU A 12 -4.43 -61.33 -8.84
N LYS A 13 -4.84 -60.99 -7.60
CA LYS A 13 -4.51 -59.70 -6.97
C LYS A 13 -3.00 -59.50 -6.79
N GLY A 14 -2.28 -60.56 -6.41
CA GLY A 14 -0.83 -60.53 -6.30
C GLY A 14 -0.13 -60.30 -7.65
N LYS A 15 -0.72 -60.84 -8.74
CA LYS A 15 -0.23 -60.66 -10.12
C LYS A 15 -0.38 -59.18 -10.56
N VAL A 16 -1.53 -58.57 -10.29
CA VAL A 16 -1.78 -57.14 -10.59
C VAL A 16 -0.81 -56.23 -9.80
N ALA A 17 -0.63 -56.49 -8.51
CA ALA A 17 0.32 -55.75 -7.68
C ALA A 17 1.76 -55.87 -8.17
N ARG A 18 2.20 -57.08 -8.55
CA ARG A 18 3.54 -57.30 -9.15
C ARG A 18 3.71 -56.47 -10.42
N GLN A 19 2.71 -56.51 -11.32
CA GLN A 19 2.77 -55.79 -12.57
C GLN A 19 2.86 -54.26 -12.33
N TYR A 20 2.11 -53.76 -11.37
CA TYR A 20 2.20 -52.36 -10.94
C TYR A 20 3.62 -52.00 -10.47
N PHE A 21 4.22 -52.79 -9.58
CA PHE A 21 5.57 -52.50 -9.09
C PHE A 21 6.63 -52.59 -10.20
N ILE A 22 6.50 -53.55 -11.12
CA ILE A 22 7.40 -53.68 -12.28
C ILE A 22 7.28 -52.45 -13.18
N ASN A 23 6.06 -51.98 -13.42
CA ASN A 23 5.84 -50.78 -14.22
C ASN A 23 6.39 -49.51 -13.54
N CYS A 24 6.25 -49.41 -12.22
CA CYS A 24 6.86 -48.31 -11.45
C CYS A 24 8.39 -48.34 -11.53
N GLU A 25 9.00 -49.54 -11.41
CA GLU A 25 10.46 -49.69 -11.55
C GLU A 25 10.96 -49.36 -12.95
N LYS A 26 10.21 -49.76 -14.00
CA LYS A 26 10.54 -49.40 -15.37
C LYS A 26 10.50 -47.88 -15.55
N LYS A 27 9.43 -47.23 -15.09
CA LYS A 27 9.31 -45.74 -15.12
C LYS A 27 10.43 -45.04 -14.37
N LEU A 28 10.82 -45.53 -13.20
CA LEU A 28 11.95 -45.00 -12.43
C LEU A 28 13.31 -45.21 -13.15
N LYS A 29 13.49 -46.31 -13.87
CA LYS A 29 14.70 -46.57 -14.68
C LYS A 29 14.72 -45.75 -15.98
N GLU A 30 13.54 -45.47 -16.54
CA GLU A 30 13.35 -44.63 -17.71
C GLU A 30 13.47 -43.12 -17.40
N VAL A 31 13.46 -42.72 -16.13
CA VAL A 31 13.80 -41.32 -15.77
C VAL A 31 15.24 -41.08 -16.23
N LYS A 32 15.36 -40.47 -17.39
CA LYS A 32 16.61 -40.08 -18.01
C LYS A 32 17.42 -39.30 -16.98
N LYS A 33 18.55 -39.78 -16.54
CA LYS A 33 19.47 -38.99 -15.76
C LYS A 33 19.90 -37.86 -16.67
N LEU A 34 19.43 -36.67 -16.39
CA LEU A 34 19.82 -35.46 -17.08
C LEU A 34 21.34 -35.37 -17.07
N SER A 35 21.92 -35.05 -18.21
CA SER A 35 23.35 -34.72 -18.28
C SER A 35 23.65 -33.49 -17.42
N PRO A 36 24.85 -33.34 -16.90
CA PRO A 36 25.23 -32.16 -16.12
C PRO A 36 24.93 -30.83 -16.88
N MET A 37 25.04 -30.87 -18.20
CA MET A 37 24.76 -29.72 -19.07
C MET A 37 23.25 -29.40 -19.09
N GLU A 38 22.38 -30.38 -19.27
CA GLU A 38 20.91 -30.21 -19.24
C GLU A 38 20.44 -29.75 -17.86
N LEU A 39 21.06 -30.21 -16.78
CA LEU A 39 20.77 -29.75 -15.43
C LEU A 39 21.13 -28.26 -15.25
N MET A 40 22.26 -27.86 -15.80
CA MET A 40 22.73 -26.46 -15.75
C MET A 40 21.81 -25.53 -16.56
N GLU A 41 21.35 -25.96 -17.73
CA GLU A 41 20.39 -25.22 -18.54
C GLU A 41 19.04 -25.05 -17.82
N LEU A 42 18.54 -26.10 -17.17
CA LEU A 42 17.32 -26.03 -16.36
C LEU A 42 17.46 -25.08 -15.17
N GLN A 43 18.62 -25.11 -14.50
CA GLN A 43 18.91 -24.18 -13.41
C GLN A 43 18.98 -22.74 -13.91
N PHE A 44 19.64 -22.50 -15.03
CA PHE A 44 19.73 -21.17 -15.62
C PHE A 44 18.36 -20.62 -16.04
N LYS A 45 17.52 -21.49 -16.63
CA LYS A 45 16.14 -21.14 -16.95
C LYS A 45 15.32 -20.78 -15.70
N ALA A 46 15.43 -21.60 -14.66
CA ALA A 46 14.75 -21.36 -13.39
C ALA A 46 15.20 -20.03 -12.73
N LEU A 47 16.51 -19.76 -12.75
CA LEU A 47 17.05 -18.48 -12.25
C LEU A 47 16.55 -17.29 -13.02
N LYS A 48 16.45 -17.39 -14.36
CA LYS A 48 15.89 -16.35 -15.19
C LYS A 48 14.42 -16.08 -14.87
N GLU A 49 13.62 -17.12 -14.76
CA GLU A 49 12.20 -17.02 -14.35
C GLU A 49 12.03 -16.42 -12.96
N GLN A 50 12.92 -16.79 -12.01
CA GLN A 50 12.92 -16.18 -10.68
C GLN A 50 13.26 -14.70 -10.72
N LYS A 51 14.27 -14.29 -11.51
CA LYS A 51 14.64 -12.88 -11.67
C LYS A 51 13.48 -12.05 -12.23
N GLU A 52 12.77 -12.57 -13.23
CA GLU A 52 11.60 -11.90 -13.80
C GLU A 52 10.46 -11.76 -12.77
N LYS A 53 10.23 -12.80 -11.95
CA LYS A 53 9.24 -12.74 -10.86
C LYS A 53 9.62 -11.74 -9.78
N ILE A 54 10.90 -11.68 -9.40
CA ILE A 54 11.41 -10.71 -8.43
C ILE A 54 11.14 -9.29 -8.94
N ALA A 55 11.51 -8.98 -10.18
CA ALA A 55 11.26 -7.67 -10.77
C ALA A 55 9.76 -7.30 -10.81
N GLN A 56 8.88 -8.29 -11.07
CA GLN A 56 7.43 -8.06 -11.00
C GLN A 56 6.95 -7.77 -9.58
N VAL A 57 7.51 -8.47 -8.58
CA VAL A 57 7.16 -8.26 -7.17
C VAL A 57 7.67 -6.90 -6.71
N GLU A 58 8.88 -6.50 -7.04
CA GLU A 58 9.45 -5.19 -6.76
C GLU A 58 8.55 -4.08 -7.31
N ASN A 59 8.20 -4.12 -8.60
CA ASN A 59 7.28 -3.15 -9.20
C ASN A 59 5.89 -3.10 -8.52
N ARG A 60 5.41 -4.24 -7.98
CA ARG A 60 4.14 -4.26 -7.24
C ARG A 60 4.27 -3.67 -5.85
N VAL A 61 5.40 -3.88 -5.21
CA VAL A 61 5.70 -3.30 -3.89
C VAL A 61 5.81 -1.79 -4.02
N ASP A 62 6.59 -1.29 -5.00
CA ASP A 62 6.74 0.15 -5.25
C ASP A 62 5.39 0.83 -5.47
N LYS A 63 4.53 0.24 -6.30
CA LYS A 63 3.16 0.77 -6.51
C LYS A 63 2.30 0.75 -5.26
N LEU A 64 2.42 -0.31 -4.43
CA LEU A 64 1.68 -0.38 -3.18
C LEU A 64 2.17 0.69 -2.19
N GLU A 65 3.46 0.95 -2.13
CA GLU A 65 4.04 2.00 -1.29
C GLU A 65 3.62 3.39 -1.75
N GLU A 66 3.63 3.65 -3.06
CA GLU A 66 3.16 4.92 -3.65
C GLU A 66 1.66 5.17 -3.40
N ASP A 67 0.84 4.12 -3.47
CA ASP A 67 -0.62 4.20 -3.30
C ASP A 67 -1.08 4.08 -1.84
N MET A 68 -0.17 3.83 -0.90
CA MET A 68 -0.52 3.74 0.52
C MET A 68 -1.16 5.02 1.02
N PRO A 69 -2.28 4.95 1.77
CA PRO A 69 -2.87 6.10 2.43
C PRO A 69 -1.94 6.62 3.54
N LEU A 70 -2.18 7.85 3.98
CA LEU A 70 -1.41 8.47 5.05
C LEU A 70 -1.41 7.61 6.33
N LEU A 71 -0.26 7.50 6.95
CA LEU A 71 -0.13 6.88 8.25
C LEU A 71 -0.68 7.82 9.34
N GLN A 72 -1.01 7.23 10.49
CA GLN A 72 -1.54 8.01 11.62
C GLN A 72 -0.59 9.14 12.07
N ILE A 73 0.71 8.95 11.91
CA ILE A 73 1.73 9.96 12.21
C ILE A 73 1.60 11.14 11.24
N ASP A 74 1.53 10.84 9.93
CA ASP A 74 1.37 11.84 8.87
C ASP A 74 0.06 12.63 9.04
N CYS A 75 -1.01 11.95 9.44
CA CYS A 75 -2.29 12.59 9.75
C CYS A 75 -2.19 13.57 10.92
N LYS A 76 -1.42 13.24 11.97
CA LYS A 76 -1.17 14.15 13.10
C LYS A 76 -0.37 15.38 12.69
N GLU A 77 0.62 15.22 11.80
CA GLU A 77 1.38 16.35 11.25
C GLU A 77 0.48 17.29 10.44
N ILE A 78 -0.36 16.74 9.55
CA ILE A 78 -1.34 17.54 8.80
C ILE A 78 -2.27 18.29 9.75
N GLN A 79 -2.81 17.62 10.77
CA GLN A 79 -3.68 18.26 11.76
C GLN A 79 -2.98 19.40 12.51
N ALA A 80 -1.71 19.21 12.88
CA ALA A 80 -0.91 20.24 13.54
C ALA A 80 -0.69 21.44 12.62
N LEU A 81 -0.38 21.21 11.34
CA LEU A 81 -0.23 22.27 10.35
C LEU A 81 -1.56 23.02 10.11
N VAL A 82 -2.67 22.32 9.97
CA VAL A 82 -4.01 22.92 9.85
C VAL A 82 -4.32 23.81 11.05
N ARG A 83 -4.03 23.34 12.27
CA ARG A 83 -4.22 24.15 13.49
C ARG A 83 -3.37 25.41 13.45
N LYS A 84 -2.07 25.26 13.15
CA LYS A 84 -1.14 26.39 13.06
C LYS A 84 -1.60 27.41 12.03
N LYS A 85 -1.96 26.95 10.84
CA LYS A 85 -2.41 27.83 9.74
C LYS A 85 -3.76 28.48 10.04
N GLY A 86 -4.69 27.78 10.67
CA GLY A 86 -5.96 28.35 11.09
C GLY A 86 -5.80 29.46 12.13
N ILE A 87 -4.88 29.29 13.10
CA ILE A 87 -4.55 30.35 14.06
C ILE A 87 -3.95 31.58 13.35
N GLU A 88 -3.01 31.34 12.42
CA GLU A 88 -2.37 32.38 11.63
C GLU A 88 -3.41 33.18 10.81
N ALA A 89 -4.30 32.47 10.09
CA ALA A 89 -5.33 33.06 9.27
C ALA A 89 -6.34 33.91 10.05
N LEU A 90 -6.63 33.55 11.30
CA LEU A 90 -7.53 34.27 12.20
C LEU A 90 -6.90 35.50 12.88
N GLY A 91 -5.59 35.73 12.67
CA GLY A 91 -4.87 36.84 13.27
C GLY A 91 -4.17 36.52 14.60
N GLY A 92 -4.08 35.25 14.95
CA GLY A 92 -3.35 34.76 16.13
C GLY A 92 -4.27 34.25 17.23
N TYR A 93 -3.64 33.67 18.25
CA TYR A 93 -4.34 32.96 19.34
C TYR A 93 -5.19 33.86 20.25
N ARG A 94 -4.93 35.18 20.27
CA ARG A 94 -5.63 36.17 21.12
C ARG A 94 -6.59 37.08 20.34
N SER A 95 -6.70 36.90 19.03
CA SER A 95 -7.59 37.72 18.21
C SER A 95 -9.07 37.49 18.55
N ILE A 96 -9.91 38.47 18.35
CA ILE A 96 -11.36 38.37 18.54
C ILE A 96 -11.92 37.29 17.59
N ALA A 97 -11.45 37.28 16.33
CA ALA A 97 -11.83 36.32 15.33
C ALA A 97 -11.49 34.88 15.72
N TYR A 98 -10.37 34.65 16.43
CA TYR A 98 -10.04 33.28 16.95
C TYR A 98 -10.96 32.86 18.10
N ASN A 99 -11.40 33.78 18.94
CA ASN A 99 -12.30 33.52 20.05
C ASN A 99 -13.74 33.28 19.58
N ASP A 100 -14.12 33.74 18.40
CA ASP A 100 -15.40 33.40 17.80
C ASP A 100 -15.41 31.95 17.31
N ASN A 101 -16.19 31.11 17.99
CA ASN A 101 -16.28 29.68 17.68
C ASN A 101 -16.86 29.42 16.29
N SER A 102 -17.77 30.29 15.81
CA SER A 102 -18.41 30.11 14.51
C SER A 102 -17.42 30.39 13.39
N LEU A 103 -16.74 31.55 13.45
CA LEU A 103 -15.76 31.94 12.44
C LEU A 103 -14.54 31.00 12.42
N ARG A 104 -14.07 30.65 13.60
CA ARG A 104 -13.01 29.63 13.74
C ARG A 104 -13.40 28.31 13.08
N GLY A 105 -14.62 27.82 13.31
CA GLY A 105 -15.12 26.60 12.68
C GLY A 105 -15.19 26.72 11.16
N LYS A 106 -15.62 27.86 10.61
CA LYS A 106 -15.66 28.10 9.16
C LYS A 106 -14.26 28.04 8.56
N VAL A 107 -13.26 28.69 9.15
CA VAL A 107 -11.86 28.70 8.65
C VAL A 107 -11.26 27.30 8.66
N TYR A 108 -11.37 26.56 9.75
CA TYR A 108 -10.88 25.18 9.80
C TYR A 108 -11.58 24.26 8.81
N SER A 109 -12.90 24.42 8.65
CA SER A 109 -13.67 23.65 7.67
C SER A 109 -13.23 23.95 6.25
N ASP A 110 -12.97 25.23 5.93
CA ASP A 110 -12.53 25.66 4.61
C ASP A 110 -11.15 25.11 4.26
N ILE A 111 -10.17 25.16 5.17
CA ILE A 111 -8.85 24.54 4.99
C ILE A 111 -8.99 23.03 4.67
N GLN A 112 -9.82 22.34 5.44
CA GLN A 112 -10.03 20.90 5.21
C GLN A 112 -10.76 20.61 3.91
N GLN A 113 -11.70 21.47 3.50
CA GLN A 113 -12.40 21.35 2.23
C GLN A 113 -11.46 21.61 1.05
N GLN A 114 -10.57 22.59 1.16
CA GLN A 114 -9.55 22.83 0.14
C GLN A 114 -8.66 21.61 -0.07
N ILE A 115 -8.12 21.05 1.00
CA ILE A 115 -7.29 19.83 0.92
C ILE A 115 -8.07 18.71 0.22
N ARG A 116 -9.29 18.44 0.64
CA ARG A 116 -10.11 17.37 0.04
C ARG A 116 -10.40 17.62 -1.43
N ARG A 117 -10.63 18.87 -1.82
CA ARG A 117 -10.89 19.25 -3.20
C ARG A 117 -9.65 19.09 -4.09
N GLU A 118 -8.47 19.51 -3.62
CA GLU A 118 -7.22 19.41 -4.37
C GLU A 118 -6.79 17.95 -4.65
N PHE A 119 -7.04 17.05 -3.71
CA PHE A 119 -6.72 15.63 -3.88
C PHE A 119 -7.89 14.76 -4.34
N GLY A 120 -9.08 15.32 -4.52
CA GLY A 120 -10.28 14.59 -4.94
C GLY A 120 -10.73 13.50 -3.96
N VAL A 121 -10.44 13.66 -2.66
CA VAL A 121 -10.72 12.69 -1.63
C VAL A 121 -11.86 13.12 -0.71
N VAL A 122 -12.61 12.15 -0.17
CA VAL A 122 -13.67 12.42 0.83
C VAL A 122 -13.07 12.74 2.20
N ARG A 123 -11.97 12.09 2.52
CA ARG A 123 -11.25 12.26 3.79
C ARG A 123 -9.77 12.50 3.51
N TYR A 124 -9.13 13.40 4.24
CA TYR A 124 -7.71 13.70 4.05
C TYR A 124 -6.81 12.50 4.39
N GLU A 125 -7.27 11.55 5.23
CA GLU A 125 -6.53 10.33 5.53
C GLU A 125 -6.39 9.40 4.30
N ALA A 126 -7.23 9.61 3.27
CA ALA A 126 -7.18 8.85 2.02
C ALA A 126 -6.18 9.45 1.00
N ILE A 127 -5.51 10.55 1.33
CA ILE A 127 -4.42 11.10 0.51
C ILE A 127 -3.29 10.08 0.46
N LYS A 128 -2.67 9.91 -0.71
CA LYS A 128 -1.54 9.01 -0.88
C LYS A 128 -0.31 9.54 -0.13
N ARG A 129 0.46 8.65 0.47
CA ARG A 129 1.67 9.02 1.21
C ARG A 129 2.68 9.76 0.33
N SER A 130 2.79 9.39 -0.94
CA SER A 130 3.63 10.09 -1.93
C SER A 130 3.23 11.55 -2.12
N GLN A 131 2.01 11.95 -1.77
CA GLN A 131 1.48 13.31 -1.89
C GLN A 131 1.51 14.10 -0.58
N LEU A 132 2.11 13.57 0.49
CA LEU A 132 2.14 14.19 1.82
C LEU A 132 2.77 15.59 1.78
N GLU A 133 3.92 15.74 1.13
CA GLU A 133 4.62 17.03 1.07
C GLU A 133 3.80 18.08 0.31
N MET A 134 3.17 17.68 -0.79
CA MET A 134 2.25 18.57 -1.53
C MET A 134 1.06 19.00 -0.65
N ALA A 135 0.51 18.09 0.16
CA ALA A 135 -0.56 18.42 1.09
C ALA A 135 -0.10 19.44 2.15
N LYS A 136 1.12 19.31 2.66
CA LYS A 136 1.71 20.29 3.58
C LYS A 136 1.89 21.65 2.92
N GLU A 137 2.37 21.70 1.69
CA GLU A 137 2.53 22.95 0.93
C GLU A 137 1.20 23.67 0.71
N ILE A 138 0.14 22.92 0.35
CA ILE A 138 -1.20 23.50 0.17
C ILE A 138 -1.70 24.13 1.47
N ILE A 139 -1.48 23.48 2.62
CA ILE A 139 -1.88 24.02 3.92
C ILE A 139 -1.07 25.29 4.26
N ILE A 140 0.24 25.27 4.05
CA ILE A 140 1.13 26.41 4.34
C ILE A 140 0.74 27.62 3.49
N ASN A 141 0.41 27.38 2.22
CA ASN A 141 0.04 28.42 1.27
C ASN A 141 -1.47 28.79 1.30
N TYR A 142 -2.23 28.24 2.24
CA TYR A 142 -3.65 28.52 2.35
C TYR A 142 -3.90 30.02 2.52
N LYS A 143 -4.86 30.53 1.74
CA LYS A 143 -5.41 31.87 1.86
C LYS A 143 -6.92 31.75 2.04
N ALA A 144 -7.44 32.43 3.02
CA ALA A 144 -8.88 32.47 3.25
C ALA A 144 -9.61 33.11 2.04
N PRO A 145 -10.76 32.58 1.65
CA PRO A 145 -11.62 33.25 0.66
C PRO A 145 -11.97 34.68 1.11
N LEU A 146 -12.16 35.56 0.16
CA LEU A 146 -12.47 36.99 0.41
C LEU A 146 -13.58 37.22 1.44
N VAL A 147 -14.59 36.37 1.42
CA VAL A 147 -15.72 36.46 2.37
C VAL A 147 -15.25 36.22 3.80
N LEU A 148 -14.47 35.14 4.03
CA LEU A 148 -13.92 34.81 5.35
C LEU A 148 -12.88 35.86 5.79
N GLU A 149 -12.05 36.31 4.85
CA GLU A 149 -11.06 37.37 5.13
C GLU A 149 -11.70 38.67 5.60
N ASN A 150 -12.79 39.08 4.96
CA ASN A 150 -13.55 40.25 5.37
C ASN A 150 -14.23 40.05 6.75
N GLU A 151 -14.84 38.90 7.01
CA GLU A 151 -15.41 38.57 8.33
C GLU A 151 -14.33 38.65 9.41
N ILE A 152 -13.13 38.11 9.16
CA ILE A 152 -12.00 38.12 10.09
C ILE A 152 -11.55 39.57 10.37
N LYS A 153 -11.40 40.39 9.32
CA LYS A 153 -10.99 41.79 9.46
C LYS A 153 -12.03 42.60 10.26
N LEU A 154 -13.31 42.50 9.91
CA LEU A 154 -14.38 43.19 10.61
C LEU A 154 -14.42 42.88 12.11
N LEU A 155 -14.16 41.65 12.51
CA LEU A 155 -14.12 41.28 13.93
C LEU A 155 -12.85 41.72 14.63
N ASN A 156 -11.71 41.65 13.97
CA ASN A 156 -10.44 42.10 14.56
C ASN A 156 -10.27 43.61 14.61
N ASP A 157 -10.96 44.38 13.71
CA ASP A 157 -10.94 45.87 13.70
C ASP A 157 -11.90 46.46 14.75
N GLN A 158 -12.67 45.66 15.49
CA GLN A 158 -13.54 46.08 16.59
C GLN A 158 -12.78 46.23 17.94
N GLU A 159 -11.47 46.14 17.91
CA GLU A 159 -10.58 46.43 19.03
C GLU A 159 -10.37 47.97 19.10
#